data_2a57abdbd4339774edf64337f108d45a
#
_entry.id   2a57abdbd4339774edf64337f108d45a
#
_cell.length_a   1.000
_cell.length_b   1.000
_cell.length_c   1.000
_cell.angle_alpha   90.00
_cell.angle_beta   90.00
_cell.angle_gamma   90.00
#
_symmetry.space_group_name_H-M   'P 1'
#
loop_
_entity.id
_entity.type
_entity.pdbx_description
1 polymer ?
#
loop_
_entity_poly.entity_id
_entity_poly.type
_entity_poly.pdbx_seq_one_letter_code
_entity_poly.pdbx_strand_id
1 'polypeptide(L)'
;MEQEKQEAPVQGKKKRLSTPLLIFIILMAVTAVLCAIVAGIWLHGRSSLRNGGTAPTVTPGGTEQLDSYTVLHDGKYYRYKEHMVNLLLIGVDSDNKPAAPLPYGSDNQADVILVAALDTDANKMTLISVSRDTMCDIGVPDDTGEISGVAHTQLALSFSNGDGLYESCRLCREAVSQLFYGLQFDGCAAFYMGGIGRLNDAVGGVTVNVLDDYPFTNVPGGWNMYPGQNVTLTGQQARLYIQARRGDATGNEDRMQRQKQYMLALIGQAKARVASSPASVLPLYNAVSDYVLTDLDLGKLTYLATQAAGMSFSGDMLRVTGQAALGDGNRVELTVDQEALYDLIL
;
A
#
# COMPACT_ATOMS: atom_id res chain seq x y z
N MET A 1 -65.65 -67.77 -17.39
CA MET A 1 -64.91 -66.81 -18.27
C MET A 1 -64.95 -65.44 -17.58
N GLU A 2 -63.98 -65.23 -16.73
CA GLU A 2 -63.79 -63.97 -16.01
C GLU A 2 -62.86 -63.06 -16.85
N GLN A 3 -63.34 -61.88 -17.18
CA GLN A 3 -62.53 -60.88 -17.88
C GLN A 3 -61.73 -60.03 -16.87
N GLU A 4 -60.45 -60.21 -16.89
CA GLU A 4 -59.47 -59.43 -16.13
C GLU A 4 -59.38 -57.99 -16.72
N LYS A 5 -59.78 -56.97 -15.93
CA LYS A 5 -59.63 -55.56 -16.25
C LYS A 5 -58.17 -55.13 -16.02
N GLN A 6 -57.43 -54.92 -17.07
CA GLN A 6 -56.14 -54.27 -17.01
C GLN A 6 -56.28 -52.75 -16.67
N GLU A 7 -55.80 -52.36 -15.47
CA GLU A 7 -55.69 -50.96 -15.08
C GLU A 7 -54.49 -50.30 -15.80
N ALA A 8 -54.73 -49.16 -16.48
CA ALA A 8 -53.74 -48.39 -17.13
C ALA A 8 -52.87 -47.60 -16.09
N PRO A 9 -51.53 -47.42 -16.32
CA PRO A 9 -50.69 -46.77 -15.36
C PRO A 9 -51.02 -45.27 -15.24
N VAL A 10 -51.19 -44.81 -13.98
CA VAL A 10 -51.42 -43.38 -13.63
C VAL A 10 -50.20 -42.60 -13.94
N GLN A 11 -50.22 -41.81 -15.04
CA GLN A 11 -49.17 -40.79 -15.32
C GLN A 11 -49.19 -39.70 -14.25
N GLY A 12 -48.19 -39.72 -13.37
CA GLY A 12 -47.96 -38.64 -12.38
C GLY A 12 -47.71 -37.30 -13.07
N LYS A 13 -48.64 -36.36 -12.92
CA LYS A 13 -48.46 -34.95 -13.37
C LYS A 13 -47.23 -34.34 -12.69
N LYS A 14 -46.12 -34.16 -13.41
CA LYS A 14 -44.97 -33.35 -12.96
C LYS A 14 -45.50 -31.96 -12.62
N LYS A 15 -45.50 -31.60 -11.33
CA LYS A 15 -45.81 -30.23 -10.86
C LYS A 15 -44.77 -29.29 -11.43
N ARG A 16 -45.12 -28.43 -12.38
CA ARG A 16 -44.28 -27.34 -12.86
C ARG A 16 -44.17 -26.31 -11.73
N LEU A 17 -42.92 -25.94 -11.35
CA LEU A 17 -42.67 -24.85 -10.43
C LEU A 17 -43.34 -23.59 -10.98
N SER A 18 -43.92 -22.78 -10.10
CA SER A 18 -44.49 -21.48 -10.50
C SER A 18 -43.37 -20.56 -10.97
N THR A 19 -43.60 -19.77 -12.03
CA THR A 19 -42.64 -18.86 -12.62
C THR A 19 -41.93 -17.96 -11.58
N PRO A 20 -42.61 -17.35 -10.58
CA PRO A 20 -41.96 -16.54 -9.55
C PRO A 20 -41.02 -17.35 -8.66
N LEU A 21 -41.34 -18.62 -8.34
CA LEU A 21 -40.48 -19.50 -7.57
C LEU A 21 -39.23 -19.89 -8.37
N LEU A 22 -39.33 -20.10 -9.67
CA LEU A 22 -38.20 -20.39 -10.54
C LEU A 22 -37.26 -19.19 -10.63
N ILE A 23 -37.79 -17.95 -10.78
CA ILE A 23 -37.01 -16.73 -10.79
C ILE A 23 -36.26 -16.55 -9.45
N PHE A 24 -36.92 -16.79 -8.33
CA PHE A 24 -36.30 -16.72 -7.00
C PHE A 24 -35.16 -17.73 -6.83
N ILE A 25 -35.35 -18.98 -7.28
CA ILE A 25 -34.29 -20.02 -7.23
C ILE A 25 -33.10 -19.62 -8.11
N ILE A 26 -33.34 -19.08 -9.31
CA ILE A 26 -32.25 -18.61 -10.21
C ILE A 26 -31.50 -17.44 -9.55
N LEU A 27 -32.20 -16.47 -8.97
CA LEU A 27 -31.59 -15.34 -8.29
C LEU A 27 -30.72 -15.80 -7.11
N MET A 28 -31.22 -16.72 -6.30
CA MET A 28 -30.46 -17.31 -5.18
C MET A 28 -29.23 -18.10 -5.67
N ALA A 29 -29.34 -18.85 -6.76
CA ALA A 29 -28.22 -19.57 -7.34
C ALA A 29 -27.15 -18.61 -7.89
N VAL A 30 -27.55 -17.56 -8.59
CA VAL A 30 -26.62 -16.51 -9.09
C VAL A 30 -25.92 -15.81 -7.91
N THR A 31 -26.66 -15.46 -6.86
CA THR A 31 -26.08 -14.86 -5.66
C THR A 31 -25.07 -15.79 -4.98
N ALA A 32 -25.40 -17.08 -4.84
CA ALA A 32 -24.50 -18.08 -4.27
C ALA A 32 -23.22 -18.26 -5.10
N VAL A 33 -23.33 -18.27 -6.43
CA VAL A 33 -22.17 -18.34 -7.33
C VAL A 33 -21.31 -17.10 -7.20
N LEU A 34 -21.89 -15.90 -7.16
CA LEU A 34 -21.14 -14.65 -6.94
C LEU A 34 -20.43 -14.64 -5.58
N CYS A 35 -21.10 -15.08 -4.52
CA CYS A 35 -20.48 -15.23 -3.20
C CYS A 35 -19.32 -16.23 -3.22
N ALA A 36 -19.47 -17.36 -3.92
CA ALA A 36 -18.40 -18.37 -4.05
C ALA A 36 -17.19 -17.83 -4.84
N ILE A 37 -17.43 -17.02 -5.89
CA ILE A 37 -16.35 -16.37 -6.66
C ILE A 37 -15.60 -15.37 -5.77
N VAL A 38 -16.31 -14.51 -5.04
CA VAL A 38 -15.68 -13.54 -4.12
C VAL A 38 -14.89 -14.26 -3.02
N ALA A 39 -15.47 -15.31 -2.42
CA ALA A 39 -14.80 -16.13 -1.42
C ALA A 39 -13.56 -16.83 -2.02
N GLY A 40 -13.65 -17.33 -3.26
CA GLY A 40 -12.54 -17.96 -3.97
C GLY A 40 -11.38 -16.98 -4.21
N ILE A 41 -11.67 -15.77 -4.66
CA ILE A 41 -10.69 -14.69 -4.86
C ILE A 41 -10.02 -14.34 -3.52
N TRP A 42 -10.80 -14.19 -2.45
CA TRP A 42 -10.31 -13.88 -1.12
C TRP A 42 -9.41 -15.00 -0.55
N LEU A 43 -9.85 -16.26 -0.67
CA LEU A 43 -9.08 -17.44 -0.22
C LEU A 43 -7.78 -17.59 -1.02
N HIS A 44 -7.81 -17.35 -2.33
CA HIS A 44 -6.63 -17.38 -3.17
C HIS A 44 -5.61 -16.32 -2.73
N GLY A 45 -6.04 -15.07 -2.55
CA GLY A 45 -5.19 -13.98 -2.06
C GLY A 45 -4.56 -14.31 -0.70
N ARG A 46 -5.36 -14.87 0.24
CA ARG A 46 -4.87 -15.31 1.55
C ARG A 46 -3.81 -16.40 1.45
N SER A 47 -4.04 -17.44 0.65
CA SER A 47 -3.09 -18.55 0.50
C SER A 47 -1.80 -18.11 -0.19
N SER A 48 -1.88 -17.22 -1.17
CA SER A 48 -0.74 -16.71 -1.93
C SER A 48 0.19 -15.85 -1.06
N LEU A 49 -0.35 -15.06 -0.12
CA LEU A 49 0.45 -14.30 0.83
C LEU A 49 1.10 -15.18 1.91
N ARG A 50 0.38 -16.18 2.39
CA ARG A 50 0.91 -17.11 3.41
C ARG A 50 2.00 -18.05 2.90
N ASN A 51 2.04 -18.32 1.60
CA ASN A 51 2.97 -19.26 0.98
C ASN A 51 4.13 -18.54 0.24
N GLY A 52 4.15 -17.21 0.18
CA GLY A 52 5.10 -16.42 -0.62
C GLY A 52 6.37 -15.99 0.10
N GLY A 53 6.46 -16.13 1.41
CA GLY A 53 7.61 -15.70 2.20
C GLY A 53 8.75 -16.72 2.18
N THR A 54 9.69 -16.60 1.25
CA THR A 54 11.02 -17.17 1.45
C THR A 54 11.79 -16.26 2.39
N ALA A 55 12.10 -16.78 3.58
CA ALA A 55 12.90 -16.04 4.56
C ALA A 55 14.28 -15.65 4.03
N PRO A 56 14.79 -14.46 4.36
CA PRO A 56 16.12 -14.07 3.97
C PRO A 56 17.16 -14.96 4.66
N THR A 57 18.15 -15.37 3.90
CA THR A 57 19.34 -16.02 4.46
C THR A 57 20.26 -14.91 4.97
N VAL A 58 20.05 -14.44 6.18
CA VAL A 58 21.04 -13.62 6.86
C VAL A 58 22.06 -14.56 7.44
N THR A 59 23.31 -14.50 6.96
CA THR A 59 24.44 -15.20 7.59
C THR A 59 25.08 -14.24 8.59
N PRO A 60 24.77 -14.31 9.89
CA PRO A 60 25.55 -13.61 10.88
C PRO A 60 26.92 -14.30 10.96
N GLY A 61 28.01 -13.55 11.12
CA GLY A 61 29.35 -14.06 11.26
C GLY A 61 29.62 -14.81 12.59
N GLY A 62 28.76 -15.75 12.98
CA GLY A 62 28.86 -16.57 14.19
C GLY A 62 28.48 -18.02 13.90
N THR A 63 29.18 -18.94 14.52
CA THR A 63 29.20 -20.40 14.31
C THR A 63 27.91 -21.14 14.77
N GLU A 64 26.85 -20.49 15.20
CA GLU A 64 25.55 -21.10 15.46
C GLU A 64 24.64 -20.87 14.27
N GLN A 65 24.19 -21.95 13.67
CA GLN A 65 23.21 -21.96 12.59
C GLN A 65 21.82 -21.62 13.20
N LEU A 66 21.58 -20.31 13.42
CA LEU A 66 20.25 -19.82 13.76
C LEU A 66 19.31 -20.08 12.56
N ASP A 67 18.07 -20.44 12.84
CA ASP A 67 17.09 -20.53 11.77
C ASP A 67 16.93 -19.14 11.12
N SER A 68 16.51 -19.09 9.86
CA SER A 68 16.39 -17.86 9.06
C SER A 68 15.39 -16.84 9.61
N TYR A 69 14.74 -17.12 10.74
CA TYR A 69 13.74 -16.30 11.41
C TYR A 69 14.24 -15.73 12.76
N THR A 70 15.45 -16.06 13.17
CA THR A 70 15.97 -15.65 14.48
C THR A 70 17.12 -14.65 14.34
N VAL A 71 17.01 -13.53 15.02
CA VAL A 71 18.01 -12.46 15.09
C VAL A 71 18.53 -12.37 16.53
N LEU A 72 19.84 -12.32 16.70
CA LEU A 72 20.49 -12.05 17.99
C LEU A 72 20.75 -10.54 18.11
N HIS A 73 20.13 -9.90 19.10
CA HIS A 73 20.36 -8.49 19.42
C HIS A 73 20.50 -8.34 20.94
N ASP A 74 21.52 -7.63 21.41
CA ASP A 74 21.85 -7.43 22.83
C ASP A 74 21.87 -8.72 23.68
N GLY A 75 22.38 -9.80 23.11
CA GLY A 75 22.47 -11.10 23.77
C GLY A 75 21.11 -11.80 23.96
N LYS A 76 20.05 -11.30 23.34
CA LYS A 76 18.71 -11.91 23.30
C LYS A 76 18.37 -12.38 21.91
N TYR A 77 17.69 -13.52 21.82
CA TYR A 77 17.18 -14.03 20.56
C TYR A 77 15.77 -13.49 20.33
N TYR A 78 15.57 -12.88 19.16
CA TYR A 78 14.27 -12.43 18.65
C TYR A 78 13.90 -13.24 17.44
N ARG A 79 12.65 -13.59 17.31
CA ARG A 79 12.12 -14.33 16.17
C ARG A 79 11.10 -13.47 15.42
N TYR A 80 11.23 -13.44 14.08
CA TYR A 80 10.21 -12.79 13.25
C TYR A 80 8.85 -13.45 13.47
N LYS A 81 7.82 -12.64 13.59
CA LYS A 81 6.44 -13.12 13.74
C LYS A 81 5.98 -13.76 12.43
N GLU A 82 5.47 -14.99 12.50
CA GLU A 82 5.05 -15.78 11.32
C GLU A 82 3.82 -15.22 10.59
N HIS A 83 3.09 -14.30 11.22
CA HIS A 83 1.81 -13.77 10.72
C HIS A 83 1.86 -12.27 10.40
N MET A 84 3.05 -11.77 10.11
CA MET A 84 3.24 -10.43 9.59
C MET A 84 3.10 -10.41 8.08
N VAL A 85 2.40 -9.40 7.55
CA VAL A 85 2.42 -9.05 6.14
C VAL A 85 3.04 -7.68 6.01
N ASN A 86 4.18 -7.59 5.33
CA ASN A 86 4.92 -6.36 5.17
C ASN A 86 4.75 -5.85 3.74
N LEU A 87 4.27 -4.63 3.59
CA LEU A 87 4.10 -3.97 2.30
C LEU A 87 4.98 -2.74 2.21
N LEU A 88 5.65 -2.58 1.08
CA LEU A 88 6.34 -1.34 0.76
C LEU A 88 5.43 -0.44 -0.08
N LEU A 89 5.14 0.76 0.42
CA LEU A 89 4.34 1.77 -0.25
C LEU A 89 5.23 2.93 -0.64
N ILE A 90 5.26 3.27 -1.92
CA ILE A 90 6.13 4.29 -2.50
C ILE A 90 5.27 5.39 -3.11
N GLY A 91 5.50 6.64 -2.73
CA GLY A 91 4.94 7.81 -3.39
C GLY A 91 5.96 8.40 -4.37
N VAL A 92 5.64 8.42 -5.65
CA VAL A 92 6.53 8.90 -6.71
C VAL A 92 6.18 10.34 -7.08
N ASP A 93 7.18 11.23 -7.06
CA ASP A 93 7.04 12.64 -7.46
C ASP A 93 6.99 12.77 -8.99
N SER A 94 5.97 12.17 -9.57
CA SER A 94 5.65 12.31 -10.99
C SER A 94 4.14 12.28 -11.17
N ASP A 95 3.64 13.06 -12.12
CA ASP A 95 2.21 13.14 -12.38
C ASP A 95 1.65 11.84 -12.96
N ASN A 96 2.43 11.14 -13.79
CA ASN A 96 1.95 9.98 -14.51
C ASN A 96 2.91 8.80 -14.38
N LYS A 97 2.34 7.62 -14.26
CA LYS A 97 3.06 6.37 -14.45
C LYS A 97 3.55 6.30 -15.91
N PRO A 98 4.82 5.96 -16.17
CA PRO A 98 5.31 5.77 -17.53
C PRO A 98 4.50 4.70 -18.27
N ALA A 99 4.22 4.96 -19.56
CA ALA A 99 3.54 3.99 -20.43
C ALA A 99 4.47 2.85 -20.90
N ALA A 100 5.78 3.08 -20.82
CA ALA A 100 6.84 2.14 -21.16
C ALA A 100 8.06 2.39 -20.26
N PRO A 101 8.97 1.41 -20.09
CA PRO A 101 10.20 1.59 -19.32
C PRO A 101 10.97 2.84 -19.75
N LEU A 102 11.43 3.60 -18.77
CA LEU A 102 12.30 4.76 -18.96
C LEU A 102 13.77 4.32 -18.96
N PRO A 103 14.68 5.13 -19.49
CA PRO A 103 16.11 4.91 -19.28
C PRO A 103 16.46 4.88 -17.78
N TYR A 104 17.37 4.01 -17.39
CA TYR A 104 17.85 3.91 -16.02
C TYR A 104 18.45 5.24 -15.56
N GLY A 105 18.20 5.63 -14.30
CA GLY A 105 18.63 6.92 -13.77
C GLY A 105 17.74 8.11 -14.16
N SER A 106 16.49 7.86 -14.59
CA SER A 106 15.52 8.92 -14.89
C SER A 106 15.01 9.61 -13.61
N ASP A 107 14.46 10.85 -13.75
CA ASP A 107 14.16 11.76 -12.62
C ASP A 107 13.01 11.35 -11.67
N ASN A 108 12.40 10.19 -11.83
CA ASN A 108 11.30 9.73 -10.95
C ASN A 108 11.84 9.29 -9.59
N GLN A 109 11.71 10.12 -8.57
CA GLN A 109 12.20 9.83 -7.22
C GLN A 109 11.07 9.31 -6.31
N ALA A 110 11.45 8.47 -5.34
CA ALA A 110 10.57 8.06 -4.25
C ALA A 110 10.55 9.16 -3.17
N ASP A 111 9.54 10.02 -3.18
CA ASP A 111 9.39 11.10 -2.21
C ASP A 111 8.74 10.65 -0.90
N VAL A 112 7.93 9.62 -0.95
CA VAL A 112 7.28 9.00 0.20
C VAL A 112 7.63 7.52 0.21
N ILE A 113 8.17 7.03 1.33
CA ILE A 113 8.52 5.63 1.52
C ILE A 113 7.93 5.19 2.85
N LEU A 114 7.00 4.23 2.79
CA LEU A 114 6.29 3.71 3.94
C LEU A 114 6.38 2.19 3.99
N VAL A 115 6.64 1.66 5.16
CA VAL A 115 6.45 0.24 5.46
C VAL A 115 5.12 0.10 6.19
N ALA A 116 4.21 -0.69 5.62
CA ALA A 116 2.97 -1.08 6.27
C ALA A 116 3.12 -2.51 6.80
N ALA A 117 3.22 -2.64 8.11
CA ALA A 117 3.34 -3.91 8.81
C ALA A 117 1.97 -4.32 9.38
N LEU A 118 1.41 -5.40 8.85
CA LEU A 118 0.10 -5.93 9.23
C LEU A 118 0.29 -7.20 10.07
N ASP A 119 0.07 -7.09 11.37
CA ASP A 119 0.03 -8.23 12.30
C ASP A 119 -1.38 -8.85 12.22
N THR A 120 -1.49 -9.96 11.50
CA THR A 120 -2.79 -10.63 11.28
C THR A 120 -3.30 -11.36 12.51
N ASP A 121 -2.44 -11.69 13.48
CA ASP A 121 -2.82 -12.33 14.73
C ASP A 121 -3.28 -11.30 15.77
N ALA A 122 -2.50 -10.23 15.94
CA ALA A 122 -2.87 -9.13 16.84
C ALA A 122 -3.96 -8.22 16.24
N ASN A 123 -4.33 -8.43 14.97
CA ASN A 123 -5.26 -7.59 14.23
C ASN A 123 -4.89 -6.10 14.28
N LYS A 124 -3.59 -5.82 14.06
CA LYS A 124 -2.99 -4.49 14.19
C LYS A 124 -2.23 -4.11 12.94
N MET A 125 -2.42 -2.87 12.48
CA MET A 125 -1.63 -2.26 11.40
C MET A 125 -0.71 -1.20 11.99
N THR A 126 0.57 -1.25 11.61
CA THR A 126 1.58 -0.25 11.94
C THR A 126 2.14 0.34 10.65
N LEU A 127 2.22 1.67 10.59
CA LEU A 127 2.87 2.37 9.49
C LEU A 127 4.20 2.95 9.97
N ILE A 128 5.25 2.73 9.19
CA ILE A 128 6.59 3.21 9.46
C ILE A 128 7.04 4.07 8.28
N SER A 129 7.32 5.34 8.54
CA SER A 129 7.84 6.26 7.53
C SER A 129 9.37 6.21 7.51
N VAL A 130 9.92 6.07 6.31
CA VAL A 130 11.36 6.17 6.05
C VAL A 130 11.61 7.48 5.30
N SER A 131 12.54 8.28 5.78
CA SER A 131 12.87 9.54 5.08
C SER A 131 13.45 9.25 3.69
N ARG A 132 13.04 10.00 2.69
CA ARG A 132 13.64 9.96 1.36
C ARG A 132 15.14 10.29 1.37
N ASP A 133 15.57 11.08 2.36
CA ASP A 133 16.95 11.56 2.52
C ASP A 133 17.81 10.57 3.32
N THR A 134 17.27 9.39 3.70
CA THR A 134 18.02 8.34 4.39
C THR A 134 19.18 7.86 3.53
N MET A 135 20.39 7.92 4.09
CA MET A 135 21.59 7.40 3.46
C MET A 135 21.63 5.87 3.61
N CYS A 136 21.72 5.18 2.49
CA CYS A 136 21.80 3.71 2.44
C CYS A 136 22.48 3.26 1.16
N ASP A 137 22.82 1.98 1.12
CA ASP A 137 23.40 1.35 -0.06
C ASP A 137 22.29 1.01 -1.05
N ILE A 138 22.40 1.50 -2.27
CA ILE A 138 21.46 1.25 -3.36
C ILE A 138 22.18 0.62 -4.56
N GLY A 139 21.52 -0.33 -5.23
CA GLY A 139 22.03 -0.91 -6.46
C GLY A 139 22.04 0.12 -7.59
N VAL A 140 23.12 0.13 -8.36
CA VAL A 140 23.29 0.95 -9.57
C VAL A 140 23.31 0.03 -10.78
N PRO A 141 22.29 0.05 -11.63
CA PRO A 141 22.27 -0.74 -12.85
C PRO A 141 23.17 -0.13 -13.92
N ASP A 142 23.62 -0.95 -14.82
CA ASP A 142 24.21 -0.53 -16.11
C ASP A 142 23.10 -0.25 -17.16
N ASP A 143 23.51 0.05 -18.40
CA ASP A 143 22.58 0.34 -19.49
C ASP A 143 21.67 -0.84 -19.86
N THR A 144 21.99 -2.06 -19.40
CA THR A 144 21.17 -3.28 -19.63
C THR A 144 20.21 -3.57 -18.48
N GLY A 145 20.34 -2.85 -17.35
CA GLY A 145 19.59 -3.04 -16.14
C GLY A 145 20.20 -4.02 -15.14
N GLU A 146 21.35 -4.60 -15.47
CA GLU A 146 22.09 -5.45 -14.53
C GLU A 146 22.82 -4.60 -13.48
N ILE A 147 22.78 -5.02 -12.21
CA ILE A 147 23.45 -4.29 -11.13
C ILE A 147 24.96 -4.38 -11.32
N SER A 148 25.56 -3.27 -11.71
CA SER A 148 27.00 -3.14 -11.97
C SER A 148 27.79 -2.57 -10.78
N GLY A 149 27.09 -2.02 -9.79
CA GLY A 149 27.70 -1.44 -8.60
C GLY A 149 26.73 -1.14 -7.47
N VAL A 150 27.26 -0.60 -6.38
CA VAL A 150 26.48 -0.11 -5.23
C VAL A 150 26.95 1.31 -4.94
N ALA A 151 25.99 2.21 -4.70
CA ALA A 151 26.25 3.58 -4.27
C ALA A 151 25.66 3.81 -2.88
N HIS A 152 26.43 4.44 -1.99
CA HIS A 152 25.91 4.91 -0.70
C HIS A 152 25.33 6.32 -0.89
N THR A 153 24.02 6.43 -0.94
CA THR A 153 23.34 7.69 -1.26
C THR A 153 21.92 7.74 -0.70
N GLN A 154 21.16 8.79 -1.01
CA GLN A 154 19.79 8.98 -0.54
C GLN A 154 18.86 7.88 -1.06
N LEU A 155 18.03 7.32 -0.19
CA LEU A 155 17.06 6.26 -0.51
C LEU A 155 16.09 6.65 -1.64
N ALA A 156 15.74 7.93 -1.77
CA ALA A 156 14.90 8.43 -2.87
C ALA A 156 15.40 8.02 -4.26
N LEU A 157 16.73 7.95 -4.42
CA LEU A 157 17.37 7.63 -5.70
C LEU A 157 17.28 6.15 -6.08
N SER A 158 16.96 5.27 -5.13
CA SER A 158 16.79 3.85 -5.43
C SER A 158 15.69 3.60 -6.47
N PHE A 159 14.61 4.39 -6.45
CA PHE A 159 13.54 4.28 -7.42
C PHE A 159 13.95 4.86 -8.80
N SER A 160 14.65 5.99 -8.82
CA SER A 160 15.10 6.61 -10.07
C SER A 160 16.21 5.82 -10.78
N ASN A 161 16.95 4.97 -10.06
CA ASN A 161 17.93 4.07 -10.66
C ASN A 161 17.28 2.97 -11.53
N GLY A 162 15.98 2.72 -11.39
CA GLY A 162 15.25 1.76 -12.20
C GLY A 162 14.65 2.37 -13.47
N ASP A 163 13.68 1.65 -14.02
CA ASP A 163 13.01 1.93 -15.29
C ASP A 163 11.74 2.80 -15.15
N GLY A 164 11.47 3.32 -13.96
CA GLY A 164 10.21 4.01 -13.64
C GLY A 164 9.03 3.06 -13.47
N LEU A 165 9.22 1.72 -13.55
CA LEU A 165 8.19 0.70 -13.42
C LEU A 165 8.62 -0.37 -12.40
N TYR A 166 8.49 -1.66 -12.76
CA TYR A 166 8.71 -2.77 -11.82
C TYR A 166 10.15 -2.86 -11.33
N GLU A 167 11.12 -2.51 -12.16
CA GLU A 167 12.52 -2.49 -11.78
C GLU A 167 12.81 -1.41 -10.73
N SER A 168 12.20 -0.23 -10.87
CA SER A 168 12.25 0.83 -9.86
C SER A 168 11.68 0.37 -8.51
N CYS A 169 10.53 -0.33 -8.53
CA CYS A 169 9.96 -0.91 -7.32
C CYS A 169 10.88 -1.96 -6.69
N ARG A 170 11.52 -2.80 -7.52
CA ARG A 170 12.46 -3.83 -7.06
C ARG A 170 13.66 -3.20 -6.37
N LEU A 171 14.32 -2.23 -6.99
CA LEU A 171 15.49 -1.55 -6.44
C LEU A 171 15.17 -0.82 -5.12
N CYS A 172 14.04 -0.11 -5.06
CA CYS A 172 13.61 0.56 -3.84
C CYS A 172 13.30 -0.46 -2.73
N ARG A 173 12.63 -1.57 -3.06
CA ARG A 173 12.35 -2.65 -2.10
C ARG A 173 13.61 -3.29 -1.56
N GLU A 174 14.60 -3.55 -2.41
CA GLU A 174 15.89 -4.10 -1.99
C GLU A 174 16.64 -3.14 -1.05
N ALA A 175 16.69 -1.84 -1.38
CA ALA A 175 17.33 -0.84 -0.53
C ALA A 175 16.65 -0.75 0.85
N VAL A 176 15.31 -0.71 0.90
CA VAL A 176 14.56 -0.69 2.17
C VAL A 176 14.73 -2.02 2.92
N SER A 177 14.70 -3.15 2.23
CA SER A 177 14.93 -4.46 2.85
C SER A 177 16.31 -4.52 3.54
N GLN A 178 17.37 -4.07 2.86
CA GLN A 178 18.72 -4.02 3.43
C GLN A 178 18.79 -3.08 4.64
N LEU A 179 18.18 -1.89 4.53
CA LEU A 179 18.09 -0.93 5.64
C LEU A 179 17.42 -1.56 6.88
N PHE A 180 16.40 -2.40 6.68
CA PHE A 180 15.65 -3.11 7.71
C PHE A 180 16.19 -4.53 7.96
N TYR A 181 17.52 -4.72 7.86
CA TYR A 181 18.22 -5.97 8.16
C TYR A 181 17.71 -7.20 7.42
N GLY A 182 17.30 -7.02 6.17
CA GLY A 182 16.80 -8.09 5.32
C GLY A 182 15.30 -8.37 5.48
N LEU A 183 14.52 -7.42 6.04
CA LEU A 183 13.07 -7.54 6.14
C LEU A 183 12.47 -7.87 4.76
N GLN A 184 11.69 -8.95 4.71
CA GLN A 184 11.00 -9.34 3.48
C GLN A 184 9.68 -8.59 3.32
N PHE A 185 9.40 -8.19 2.07
CA PHE A 185 8.16 -7.56 1.68
C PHE A 185 7.30 -8.52 0.87
N ASP A 186 6.04 -8.70 1.28
CA ASP A 186 5.04 -9.54 0.62
C ASP A 186 4.45 -8.87 -0.62
N GLY A 187 4.66 -7.56 -0.75
CA GLY A 187 4.25 -6.78 -1.92
C GLY A 187 4.79 -5.37 -1.89
N CYS A 188 4.78 -4.76 -3.06
CA CYS A 188 5.16 -3.37 -3.29
C CYS A 188 4.07 -2.65 -4.07
N ALA A 189 3.82 -1.39 -3.73
CA ALA A 189 2.96 -0.52 -4.52
C ALA A 189 3.58 0.87 -4.63
N ALA A 190 3.79 1.34 -5.87
CA ALA A 190 4.17 2.70 -6.18
C ALA A 190 2.96 3.49 -6.68
N PHE A 191 2.74 4.66 -6.09
CA PHE A 191 1.64 5.56 -6.38
C PHE A 191 2.18 6.88 -6.95
N TYR A 192 1.75 7.22 -8.16
CA TYR A 192 2.13 8.44 -8.84
C TYR A 192 1.23 9.60 -8.44
N MET A 193 1.81 10.77 -8.19
CA MET A 193 1.16 11.91 -7.57
C MET A 193 -0.09 12.39 -8.31
N GLY A 194 -0.16 12.25 -9.63
CA GLY A 194 -1.34 12.59 -10.42
C GLY A 194 -2.61 11.83 -10.05
N GLY A 195 -2.46 10.65 -9.44
CA GLY A 195 -3.59 9.82 -8.97
C GLY A 195 -4.27 10.31 -7.69
N ILE A 196 -3.66 11.24 -6.94
CA ILE A 196 -4.17 11.67 -5.62
C ILE A 196 -5.59 12.22 -5.71
N GLY A 197 -5.86 13.08 -6.70
CA GLY A 197 -7.21 13.62 -6.88
C GLY A 197 -8.24 12.52 -7.17
N ARG A 198 -7.87 11.54 -8.00
CA ARG A 198 -8.74 10.40 -8.31
C ARG A 198 -9.04 9.53 -7.08
N LEU A 199 -8.00 9.26 -6.28
CA LEU A 199 -8.14 8.49 -5.04
C LEU A 199 -9.02 9.23 -4.02
N ASN A 200 -8.79 10.55 -3.86
CA ASN A 200 -9.61 11.40 -2.99
C ASN A 200 -11.09 11.31 -3.35
N ASP A 201 -11.43 11.47 -4.63
CA ASP A 201 -12.82 11.44 -5.08
C ASP A 201 -13.42 10.03 -4.99
N ALA A 202 -12.62 8.99 -5.23
CA ALA A 202 -13.05 7.60 -5.12
C ALA A 202 -13.41 7.19 -3.68
N VAL A 203 -12.73 7.75 -2.66
CA VAL A 203 -13.12 7.52 -1.25
C VAL A 203 -14.30 8.39 -0.80
N GLY A 204 -14.77 9.31 -1.64
CA GLY A 204 -15.89 10.22 -1.34
C GLY A 204 -15.45 11.58 -0.79
N GLY A 205 -14.19 11.96 -0.99
CA GLY A 205 -13.56 13.16 -0.47
C GLY A 205 -12.94 12.95 0.92
N VAL A 206 -11.76 13.50 1.12
CA VAL A 206 -11.05 13.45 2.39
C VAL A 206 -11.33 14.72 3.18
N THR A 207 -11.79 14.57 4.42
CA THR A 207 -12.01 15.70 5.32
C THR A 207 -10.76 15.96 6.14
N VAL A 208 -10.29 17.22 6.08
CA VAL A 208 -9.15 17.70 6.87
C VAL A 208 -9.56 18.88 7.73
N ASN A 209 -8.93 19.05 8.88
CA ASN A 209 -8.94 20.29 9.63
C ASN A 209 -7.77 21.14 9.13
N VAL A 210 -8.06 22.26 8.47
CA VAL A 210 -7.02 23.10 7.84
C VAL A 210 -6.01 23.56 8.89
N LEU A 211 -4.73 23.24 8.68
CA LEU A 211 -3.67 23.45 9.69
C LEU A 211 -3.10 24.86 9.67
N ASP A 212 -2.97 25.47 8.50
CA ASP A 212 -2.28 26.73 8.31
C ASP A 212 -3.06 27.69 7.41
N ASP A 213 -2.65 28.94 7.38
CA ASP A 213 -3.26 30.02 6.62
C ASP A 213 -2.66 30.17 5.21
N TYR A 214 -2.20 29.08 4.61
CA TYR A 214 -1.72 29.12 3.23
C TYR A 214 -2.79 29.73 2.31
N PRO A 215 -2.43 30.76 1.52
CA PRO A 215 -3.40 31.43 0.67
C PRO A 215 -3.74 30.56 -0.55
N PHE A 216 -4.72 29.67 -0.42
CA PHE A 216 -5.24 28.86 -1.52
C PHE A 216 -6.07 29.71 -2.53
N THR A 217 -6.00 31.03 -2.43
CA THR A 217 -6.82 32.00 -3.20
C THR A 217 -6.43 32.12 -4.67
N ASN A 218 -5.21 31.74 -5.04
CA ASN A 218 -4.72 31.87 -6.42
C ASN A 218 -4.99 30.67 -7.30
N VAL A 219 -5.94 29.85 -6.90
CA VAL A 219 -6.32 28.62 -7.63
C VAL A 219 -7.60 28.87 -8.40
N PRO A 220 -7.73 28.35 -9.63
CA PRO A 220 -9.01 28.39 -10.35
C PRO A 220 -10.14 27.80 -9.51
N GLY A 221 -11.14 28.61 -9.15
CA GLY A 221 -12.25 28.22 -8.29
C GLY A 221 -12.30 28.92 -6.92
N GLY A 222 -11.29 29.72 -6.57
CA GLY A 222 -11.32 30.66 -5.43
C GLY A 222 -11.58 29.98 -4.08
N TRP A 223 -10.64 29.13 -3.60
CA TRP A 223 -10.86 28.42 -2.35
C TRP A 223 -10.31 29.18 -1.16
N ASN A 224 -11.22 29.62 -0.31
CA ASN A 224 -10.86 30.16 0.98
C ASN A 224 -10.87 29.02 2.01
N MET A 225 -9.71 28.43 2.29
CA MET A 225 -9.52 27.53 3.40
C MET A 225 -8.82 28.27 4.54
N TYR A 226 -9.44 28.27 5.72
CA TYR A 226 -8.91 28.97 6.88
C TYR A 226 -8.52 27.99 7.97
N PRO A 227 -7.46 28.24 8.76
CA PRO A 227 -7.06 27.42 9.88
C PRO A 227 -8.23 27.06 10.78
N GLY A 228 -8.29 25.79 11.18
CA GLY A 228 -9.34 25.27 12.06
C GLY A 228 -10.66 24.91 11.37
N GLN A 229 -10.82 25.19 10.08
CA GLN A 229 -11.99 24.73 9.33
C GLN A 229 -11.89 23.24 8.99
N ASN A 230 -12.99 22.51 9.14
CA ASN A 230 -13.15 21.17 8.59
C ASN A 230 -13.64 21.29 7.14
N VAL A 231 -12.82 20.83 6.20
CA VAL A 231 -13.11 20.89 4.76
C VAL A 231 -13.03 19.49 4.18
N THR A 232 -14.09 19.05 3.51
CA THR A 232 -14.05 17.86 2.66
C THR A 232 -13.49 18.25 1.31
N LEU A 233 -12.30 17.81 1.00
CA LEU A 233 -11.55 18.19 -0.19
C LEU A 233 -12.11 17.47 -1.42
N THR A 234 -12.29 18.20 -2.53
CA THR A 234 -12.37 17.62 -3.87
C THR A 234 -10.99 17.12 -4.30
N GLY A 235 -10.91 16.28 -5.35
CA GLY A 235 -9.63 15.76 -5.83
C GLY A 235 -8.63 16.87 -6.21
N GLN A 236 -9.12 17.96 -6.83
CA GLN A 236 -8.29 19.11 -7.15
C GLN A 236 -7.79 19.83 -5.88
N GLN A 237 -8.66 19.99 -4.88
CA GLN A 237 -8.29 20.58 -3.59
C GLN A 237 -7.30 19.71 -2.82
N ALA A 238 -7.48 18.38 -2.83
CA ALA A 238 -6.59 17.43 -2.18
C ALA A 238 -5.17 17.53 -2.76
N ARG A 239 -5.05 17.52 -4.09
CA ARG A 239 -3.76 17.69 -4.76
C ARG A 239 -3.07 18.99 -4.36
N LEU A 240 -3.80 20.11 -4.41
CA LEU A 240 -3.26 21.41 -4.03
C LEU A 240 -2.85 21.45 -2.55
N TYR A 241 -3.69 20.91 -1.66
CA TYR A 241 -3.46 20.92 -0.21
C TYR A 241 -2.12 20.29 0.17
N ILE A 242 -1.74 19.20 -0.50
CA ILE A 242 -0.50 18.48 -0.23
C ILE A 242 0.72 19.00 -1.00
N GLN A 243 0.52 19.74 -2.12
CA GLN A 243 1.61 20.27 -2.93
C GLN A 243 1.99 21.70 -2.57
N ALA A 244 1.02 22.47 -2.09
CA ALA A 244 1.21 23.90 -1.81
C ALA A 244 2.35 24.14 -0.82
N ARG A 245 3.22 25.09 -1.14
CA ARG A 245 4.37 25.48 -0.32
C ARG A 245 4.55 26.99 -0.34
N ARG A 246 4.73 27.61 0.83
CA ARG A 246 5.21 28.99 0.92
C ARG A 246 6.66 29.08 0.47
N GLY A 247 7.06 30.23 -0.02
CA GLY A 247 8.45 30.50 -0.40
C GLY A 247 9.36 30.89 0.78
N ASP A 248 8.90 30.72 2.01
CA ASP A 248 9.61 31.06 3.24
C ASP A 248 10.23 29.83 3.93
N ALA A 249 10.92 30.07 5.05
CA ALA A 249 11.62 29.03 5.80
C ALA A 249 10.68 27.96 6.40
N THR A 250 9.40 28.27 6.67
CA THR A 250 8.42 27.36 7.27
C THR A 250 7.65 26.55 6.24
N GLY A 251 7.62 26.99 4.98
CA GLY A 251 6.76 26.43 3.94
C GLY A 251 6.97 24.94 3.65
N ASN A 252 8.16 24.40 3.92
CA ASN A 252 8.43 22.98 3.78
C ASN A 252 7.84 22.16 4.94
N GLU A 253 7.99 22.65 6.18
CA GLU A 253 7.43 22.01 7.37
C GLU A 253 5.90 22.00 7.32
N ASP A 254 5.27 23.13 6.99
CA ASP A 254 3.82 23.26 6.84
C ASP A 254 3.28 22.26 5.81
N ARG A 255 3.97 22.12 4.66
CA ARG A 255 3.63 21.14 3.65
C ARG A 255 3.69 19.71 4.18
N MET A 256 4.78 19.35 4.91
CA MET A 256 4.94 18.01 5.48
C MET A 256 3.84 17.69 6.49
N GLN A 257 3.44 18.66 7.31
CA GLN A 257 2.33 18.49 8.27
C GLN A 257 1.00 18.25 7.53
N ARG A 258 0.71 19.02 6.46
CA ARG A 258 -0.50 18.81 5.65
C ARG A 258 -0.49 17.44 4.96
N GLN A 259 0.67 17.01 4.42
CA GLN A 259 0.81 15.68 3.80
C GLN A 259 0.53 14.56 4.81
N LYS A 260 1.13 14.63 6.01
CA LYS A 260 0.87 13.67 7.10
C LYS A 260 -0.61 13.63 7.45
N GLN A 261 -1.21 14.79 7.72
CA GLN A 261 -2.63 14.88 8.07
C GLN A 261 -3.54 14.29 7.00
N TYR A 262 -3.33 14.70 5.74
CA TYR A 262 -4.12 14.22 4.61
C TYR A 262 -4.01 12.70 4.46
N MET A 263 -2.80 12.14 4.53
CA MET A 263 -2.57 10.71 4.40
C MET A 263 -3.28 9.90 5.48
N LEU A 264 -3.19 10.32 6.75
CA LEU A 264 -3.89 9.65 7.86
C LEU A 264 -5.41 9.72 7.71
N ALA A 265 -5.94 10.86 7.28
CA ALA A 265 -7.36 11.03 7.01
C ALA A 265 -7.83 10.17 5.82
N LEU A 266 -7.05 10.10 4.74
CA LEU A 266 -7.31 9.26 3.57
C LEU A 266 -7.35 7.76 3.95
N ILE A 267 -6.38 7.30 4.75
CA ILE A 267 -6.36 5.92 5.24
C ILE A 267 -7.61 5.62 6.07
N GLY A 268 -7.98 6.52 6.98
CA GLY A 268 -9.19 6.38 7.79
C GLY A 268 -10.45 6.29 6.93
N GLN A 269 -10.58 7.16 5.93
CA GLN A 269 -11.71 7.20 4.99
C GLN A 269 -11.78 5.93 4.12
N ALA A 270 -10.64 5.49 3.57
CA ALA A 270 -10.57 4.27 2.78
C ALA A 270 -10.93 3.03 3.60
N LYS A 271 -10.40 2.91 4.83
CA LYS A 271 -10.75 1.83 5.78
C LYS A 271 -12.26 1.80 6.05
N ALA A 272 -12.86 2.94 6.39
CA ALA A 272 -14.30 3.03 6.67
C ALA A 272 -15.13 2.60 5.45
N ARG A 273 -14.72 2.99 4.23
CA ARG A 273 -15.40 2.62 3.00
C ARG A 273 -15.31 1.11 2.72
N VAL A 274 -14.12 0.52 2.87
CA VAL A 274 -13.94 -0.92 2.67
C VAL A 274 -14.64 -1.74 3.75
N ALA A 275 -14.60 -1.29 5.01
CA ALA A 275 -15.31 -1.93 6.12
C ALA A 275 -16.83 -1.94 5.91
N SER A 276 -17.39 -0.83 5.38
CA SER A 276 -18.82 -0.74 5.09
C SER A 276 -19.24 -1.55 3.85
N SER A 277 -18.34 -1.69 2.87
CA SER A 277 -18.57 -2.42 1.62
C SER A 277 -17.26 -2.98 1.08
N PRO A 278 -16.91 -4.26 1.37
CA PRO A 278 -15.71 -4.89 0.81
C PRO A 278 -15.66 -4.89 -0.72
N ALA A 279 -16.82 -4.86 -1.39
CA ALA A 279 -16.92 -4.75 -2.84
C ALA A 279 -16.39 -3.40 -3.38
N SER A 280 -16.17 -2.39 -2.51
CA SER A 280 -15.60 -1.10 -2.92
C SER A 280 -14.10 -1.16 -3.27
N VAL A 281 -13.39 -2.25 -2.93
CA VAL A 281 -11.95 -2.40 -3.24
C VAL A 281 -11.71 -2.30 -4.75
N LEU A 282 -12.48 -3.00 -5.56
CA LEU A 282 -12.31 -2.98 -7.02
C LEU A 282 -12.61 -1.61 -7.65
N PRO A 283 -13.71 -0.92 -7.36
CA PRO A 283 -13.92 0.47 -7.79
C PRO A 283 -12.81 1.43 -7.35
N LEU A 284 -12.30 1.31 -6.11
CA LEU A 284 -11.19 2.13 -5.61
C LEU A 284 -9.92 1.88 -6.41
N TYR A 285 -9.56 0.60 -6.64
CA TYR A 285 -8.41 0.25 -7.46
C TYR A 285 -8.55 0.76 -8.90
N ASN A 286 -9.69 0.54 -9.54
CA ASN A 286 -9.94 0.97 -10.93
C ASN A 286 -9.84 2.50 -11.08
N ALA A 287 -10.24 3.27 -10.07
CA ALA A 287 -10.16 4.73 -10.10
C ALA A 287 -8.70 5.24 -10.19
N VAL A 288 -7.73 4.46 -9.72
CA VAL A 288 -6.31 4.84 -9.63
C VAL A 288 -5.36 3.93 -10.38
N SER A 289 -5.83 2.89 -11.06
CA SER A 289 -4.99 1.87 -11.70
C SER A 289 -3.97 2.44 -12.69
N ASP A 290 -4.31 3.54 -13.37
CA ASP A 290 -3.40 4.25 -14.28
C ASP A 290 -2.25 4.97 -13.55
N TYR A 291 -2.37 5.14 -12.24
CA TYR A 291 -1.41 5.83 -11.37
C TYR A 291 -0.76 4.90 -10.35
N VAL A 292 -1.11 3.63 -10.35
CA VAL A 292 -0.56 2.61 -9.44
C VAL A 292 0.26 1.60 -10.22
N LEU A 293 1.40 1.28 -9.68
CA LEU A 293 2.19 0.12 -10.06
C LEU A 293 2.30 -0.79 -8.85
N THR A 294 1.93 -2.08 -8.99
CA THR A 294 2.00 -3.03 -7.88
C THR A 294 2.22 -4.44 -8.40
N ASP A 295 2.92 -5.25 -7.62
CA ASP A 295 3.09 -6.69 -7.82
C ASP A 295 2.00 -7.52 -7.12
N LEU A 296 1.03 -6.84 -6.49
CA LEU A 296 -0.11 -7.48 -5.85
C LEU A 296 -1.22 -7.73 -6.88
N ASP A 297 -1.62 -8.98 -7.02
CA ASP A 297 -2.80 -9.33 -7.79
C ASP A 297 -4.11 -8.90 -7.10
N LEU A 298 -5.22 -8.93 -7.83
CA LEU A 298 -6.52 -8.48 -7.31
C LEU A 298 -6.97 -9.31 -6.09
N GLY A 299 -6.60 -10.58 -6.00
CA GLY A 299 -6.91 -11.44 -4.86
C GLY A 299 -6.18 -10.98 -3.60
N LYS A 300 -4.87 -10.74 -3.72
CA LYS A 300 -4.05 -10.19 -2.63
C LYS A 300 -4.54 -8.81 -2.21
N LEU A 301 -4.81 -7.92 -3.18
CA LEU A 301 -5.35 -6.58 -2.89
C LEU A 301 -6.68 -6.64 -2.14
N THR A 302 -7.61 -7.50 -2.58
CA THR A 302 -8.91 -7.64 -1.92
C THR A 302 -8.75 -8.21 -0.50
N TYR A 303 -7.92 -9.25 -0.33
CA TYR A 303 -7.63 -9.82 0.98
C TYR A 303 -7.01 -8.77 1.91
N LEU A 304 -5.94 -8.11 1.49
CA LEU A 304 -5.23 -7.11 2.29
C LEU A 304 -6.10 -5.92 2.65
N ALA A 305 -6.86 -5.38 1.71
CA ALA A 305 -7.74 -4.24 1.95
C ALA A 305 -8.85 -4.60 2.97
N THR A 306 -9.43 -5.80 2.89
CA THR A 306 -10.46 -6.24 3.84
C THR A 306 -9.87 -6.52 5.22
N GLN A 307 -8.66 -7.11 5.31
CA GLN A 307 -7.96 -7.31 6.57
C GLN A 307 -7.61 -5.96 7.21
N ALA A 308 -6.93 -5.08 6.47
CA ALA A 308 -6.54 -3.76 6.95
C ALA A 308 -7.73 -2.91 7.40
N ALA A 309 -8.90 -3.03 6.74
CA ALA A 309 -10.11 -2.32 7.15
C ALA A 309 -10.58 -2.71 8.56
N GLY A 310 -10.41 -4.00 8.94
CA GLY A 310 -10.76 -4.51 10.26
C GLY A 310 -9.68 -4.32 11.33
N MET A 311 -8.44 -4.05 10.95
CA MET A 311 -7.32 -3.93 11.88
C MET A 311 -7.38 -2.65 12.71
N SER A 312 -6.92 -2.73 13.96
CA SER A 312 -6.66 -1.54 14.77
C SER A 312 -5.48 -0.75 14.17
N PHE A 313 -5.63 0.56 14.13
CA PHE A 313 -4.59 1.51 13.70
C PHE A 313 -4.56 2.66 14.70
N SER A 314 -3.39 2.97 15.27
CA SER A 314 -3.24 3.99 16.30
C SER A 314 -3.56 5.42 15.82
N GLY A 315 -3.69 5.61 14.51
CA GLY A 315 -3.83 6.94 13.92
C GLY A 315 -2.52 7.71 13.88
N ASP A 316 -1.41 7.09 14.27
CA ASP A 316 -0.07 7.66 14.23
C ASP A 316 0.85 6.79 13.35
N MET A 317 1.93 7.41 12.89
CA MET A 317 2.91 6.80 12.03
C MET A 317 4.26 6.84 12.72
N LEU A 318 4.86 5.67 12.91
CA LEU A 318 6.22 5.55 13.40
C LEU A 318 7.20 6.10 12.35
N ARG A 319 8.38 6.45 12.77
CA ARG A 319 9.39 7.05 11.89
C ARG A 319 10.75 6.46 12.18
N VAL A 320 11.47 6.13 11.12
CA VAL A 320 12.91 5.86 11.22
C VAL A 320 13.62 7.16 11.61
N THR A 321 14.35 7.13 12.71
CA THR A 321 15.07 8.29 13.26
C THR A 321 16.55 8.24 12.91
N GLY A 322 17.22 9.39 13.02
CA GLY A 322 18.64 9.52 12.74
C GLY A 322 19.12 10.94 12.85
N GLN A 323 20.38 11.17 12.47
CA GLN A 323 21.01 12.47 12.46
C GLN A 323 20.98 13.06 11.05
N ALA A 324 20.35 14.23 10.91
CA ALA A 324 20.34 14.96 9.65
C ALA A 324 21.51 15.93 9.57
N ALA A 325 22.19 15.93 8.44
CA ALA A 325 23.27 16.87 8.11
C ALA A 325 23.08 17.40 6.70
N LEU A 326 23.77 18.48 6.36
CA LEU A 326 23.89 18.94 4.98
C LEU A 326 25.13 18.28 4.37
N GLY A 327 24.90 17.47 3.37
CA GLY A 327 25.95 16.86 2.57
C GLY A 327 26.34 17.69 1.36
N ASP A 328 27.05 17.09 0.44
CA ASP A 328 27.50 17.70 -0.79
C ASP A 328 26.34 18.26 -1.64
N GLY A 329 26.49 19.44 -2.19
CA GLY A 329 25.45 20.10 -3.00
C GLY A 329 24.26 20.64 -2.19
N ASN A 330 24.43 20.86 -0.87
CA ASN A 330 23.40 21.39 0.03
C ASN A 330 22.13 20.50 0.12
N ARG A 331 22.29 19.17 -0.01
CA ARG A 331 21.24 18.17 0.16
C ARG A 331 21.21 17.70 1.60
N VAL A 332 20.01 17.46 2.12
CA VAL A 332 19.85 16.85 3.44
C VAL A 332 20.23 15.37 3.35
N GLU A 333 21.07 14.91 4.25
CA GLU A 333 21.47 13.51 4.41
C GLU A 333 21.08 13.04 5.81
N LEU A 334 20.33 11.96 5.91
CA LEU A 334 19.90 11.37 7.17
C LEU A 334 20.68 10.07 7.42
N THR A 335 21.60 10.10 8.39
CA THR A 335 22.24 8.88 8.89
C THR A 335 21.36 8.25 9.95
N VAL A 336 20.95 7.00 9.73
CA VAL A 336 20.00 6.28 10.61
C VAL A 336 20.62 5.97 11.96
N ASP A 337 19.83 6.17 13.01
CA ASP A 337 20.10 5.62 14.33
C ASP A 337 19.78 4.12 14.32
N GLN A 338 20.83 3.31 14.29
CA GLN A 338 20.73 1.85 14.14
C GLN A 338 20.08 1.19 15.36
N GLU A 339 20.33 1.70 16.56
CA GLU A 339 19.74 1.17 17.80
C GLU A 339 18.23 1.45 17.82
N ALA A 340 17.84 2.68 17.54
CA ALA A 340 16.43 3.05 17.43
C ALA A 340 15.70 2.30 16.30
N LEU A 341 16.39 1.98 15.20
CA LEU A 341 15.81 1.17 14.13
C LEU A 341 15.61 -0.29 14.57
N TYR A 342 16.54 -0.87 15.32
CA TYR A 342 16.35 -2.20 15.91
C TYR A 342 15.14 -2.24 16.83
N ASP A 343 15.03 -1.29 17.75
CA ASP A 343 13.89 -1.19 18.68
C ASP A 343 12.55 -1.02 17.95
N LEU A 344 12.57 -0.40 16.77
CA LEU A 344 11.39 -0.21 15.94
C LEU A 344 10.92 -1.50 15.26
N ILE A 345 11.84 -2.41 14.92
CA ILE A 345 11.57 -3.64 14.15
C ILE A 345 11.26 -4.82 15.09
N LEU A 346 11.87 -4.86 16.28
CA LEU A 346 11.70 -5.91 17.29
C LEU A 346 10.47 -5.71 18.16
#